data_84ccf7ce2cbbcb68aaa186782baf6ec7
#
_entry.id   84ccf7ce2cbbcb68aaa186782baf6ec7
#
_cell.length_a   1.000
_cell.length_b   1.000
_cell.length_c   1.000
_cell.angle_alpha   90.00
_cell.angle_beta   90.00
_cell.angle_gamma   90.00
#
_symmetry.space_group_name_H-M   'P 1'
#
loop_
_entity.id
_entity.type
_entity.pdbx_description
1 polymer ?
#
loop_
_entity_poly.entity_id
_entity_poly.type
_entity_poly.pdbx_seq_one_letter_code
_entity_poly.pdbx_strand_id
1 'polypeptide(L)'
;MKLFSLSLLCFALLCSCGNHGVKEKPIVKNVYIVHAEPIAGNTFRSFPGVVKAAQQIDLGFKIAGQIKQLCVDEGDYIREGQLIARLDDTDYQLQLAATESQYRQLSTEMTRLEELHRRNNITDNDYEKAVAGLEQLKVQLESNRNTVNYTQLHSPISGYIQAIHFEKAEMVNTGTAVVTLVDVNNIEIESELPASVYLQKDNFISYSCHSRLLADNNFSLKLASINSKSNSNQLYRMRLFPETDAKNALSIGMNVEVTVEIRNGEHSGGYTLWPRSVFMQNGKSYVWVVNDRSEVKLKPVEISGLDSKGRIIILSGLNETDNIVESGLSALDEGDVVRVIAQPAKTNVGGIL
;
A
#
# COMPACT_ATOMS: atom_id res chain seq x y z
N MET A 1 14.79 19.16 -108.17
CA MET A 1 14.79 20.30 -107.18
C MET A 1 13.42 20.59 -106.56
N LYS A 2 12.39 19.73 -106.63
CA LYS A 2 11.04 20.01 -106.03
C LYS A 2 10.69 19.06 -104.89
N LEU A 3 11.49 18.03 -104.58
CA LEU A 3 11.25 17.11 -103.47
C LEU A 3 11.97 17.52 -102.14
N PHE A 4 12.97 18.38 -102.20
CA PHE A 4 13.75 18.83 -101.01
C PHE A 4 13.04 19.98 -100.24
N SER A 5 12.16 20.74 -100.94
CA SER A 5 11.42 21.82 -100.30
C SER A 5 10.20 21.37 -99.49
N LEU A 6 9.63 20.18 -99.79
CA LEU A 6 8.48 19.66 -99.06
C LEU A 6 8.84 18.96 -97.81
N SER A 7 10.07 18.39 -97.70
CA SER A 7 10.59 17.76 -96.49
C SER A 7 10.99 18.78 -95.39
N LEU A 8 11.39 20.00 -95.81
CA LEU A 8 11.78 21.05 -94.84
C LEU A 8 10.55 21.71 -94.19
N LEU A 9 9.38 21.70 -94.90
CA LEU A 9 8.17 22.28 -94.32
C LEU A 9 7.46 21.37 -93.30
N CYS A 10 7.62 20.01 -93.37
CA CYS A 10 7.08 19.09 -92.39
C CYS A 10 7.87 19.06 -91.09
N PHE A 11 9.17 19.44 -91.10
CA PHE A 11 10.01 19.44 -89.92
C PHE A 11 9.79 20.67 -89.01
N ALA A 12 9.24 21.76 -89.57
CA ALA A 12 8.95 22.99 -88.84
C ALA A 12 7.66 22.96 -87.99
N LEU A 13 6.76 21.97 -88.28
CA LEU A 13 5.49 21.86 -87.57
C LEU A 13 5.51 20.97 -86.26
N LEU A 14 6.63 20.34 -85.94
CA LEU A 14 6.76 19.44 -84.78
C LEU A 14 7.39 20.11 -83.49
N CYS A 15 7.74 21.36 -83.53
CA CYS A 15 8.34 22.08 -82.42
C CYS A 15 7.40 22.99 -81.61
N SER A 16 6.09 22.83 -81.73
CA SER A 16 5.13 23.66 -80.93
C SER A 16 4.38 22.81 -79.90
N CYS A 17 5.12 22.05 -79.06
CA CYS A 17 4.61 21.65 -77.76
C CYS A 17 5.11 22.64 -76.74
N GLY A 18 4.46 23.76 -76.57
CA GLY A 18 4.62 24.66 -75.43
C GLY A 18 4.26 23.92 -74.17
N ASN A 19 5.28 23.76 -73.30
CA ASN A 19 5.11 23.26 -72.00
C ASN A 19 4.28 24.28 -71.16
N HIS A 20 2.95 24.14 -71.27
CA HIS A 20 2.09 24.78 -70.24
C HIS A 20 2.28 24.02 -68.96
N GLY A 21 3.23 24.47 -68.12
CA GLY A 21 3.30 24.10 -66.75
C GLY A 21 1.94 24.49 -66.13
N VAL A 22 1.03 23.55 -66.10
CA VAL A 22 -0.15 23.63 -65.21
C VAL A 22 0.42 23.73 -63.79
N LYS A 23 0.39 24.93 -63.24
CA LYS A 23 0.56 25.08 -61.81
C LYS A 23 -0.61 24.31 -61.20
N GLU A 24 -0.39 23.02 -60.80
CA GLU A 24 -1.33 22.31 -59.99
C GLU A 24 -1.63 23.20 -58.78
N LYS A 25 -2.90 23.59 -58.64
CA LYS A 25 -3.34 24.27 -57.44
C LYS A 25 -2.99 23.33 -56.27
N PRO A 26 -2.30 23.81 -55.24
CA PRO A 26 -1.96 22.99 -54.09
C PRO A 26 -3.25 22.36 -53.56
N ILE A 27 -3.29 21.04 -53.52
CA ILE A 27 -4.42 20.30 -52.97
C ILE A 27 -4.37 20.55 -51.47
N VAL A 28 -5.26 21.42 -50.97
CA VAL A 28 -5.36 21.73 -49.56
C VAL A 28 -5.98 20.52 -48.86
N LYS A 29 -5.17 19.80 -48.06
CA LYS A 29 -5.59 18.61 -47.34
C LYS A 29 -6.30 19.02 -46.03
N ASN A 30 -7.43 18.39 -45.72
CA ASN A 30 -8.17 18.65 -44.47
C ASN A 30 -7.57 17.80 -43.34
N VAL A 31 -7.29 18.40 -42.21
CA VAL A 31 -6.71 17.73 -41.03
C VAL A 31 -7.48 18.10 -39.78
N TYR A 32 -7.54 17.16 -38.83
CA TYR A 32 -7.94 17.45 -37.47
C TYR A 32 -6.70 17.73 -36.63
N ILE A 33 -6.78 18.71 -35.76
CA ILE A 33 -5.70 19.01 -34.78
C ILE A 33 -6.13 18.69 -33.37
N VAL A 34 -5.13 18.34 -32.56
CA VAL A 34 -5.24 18.15 -31.11
C VAL A 34 -4.07 18.87 -30.44
N HIS A 35 -4.26 19.26 -29.20
CA HIS A 35 -3.17 19.67 -28.33
C HIS A 35 -2.69 18.49 -27.50
N ALA A 36 -1.40 18.45 -27.22
CA ALA A 36 -0.85 17.48 -26.32
C ALA A 36 -1.33 17.77 -24.89
N GLU A 37 -1.85 16.75 -24.21
CA GLU A 37 -2.23 16.90 -22.80
C GLU A 37 -0.98 16.71 -21.93
N PRO A 38 -0.65 17.66 -21.05
CA PRO A 38 0.46 17.47 -20.13
C PRO A 38 0.21 16.24 -19.26
N ILE A 39 1.26 15.50 -18.99
CA ILE A 39 1.17 14.37 -18.04
C ILE A 39 0.83 14.97 -16.70
N ALA A 40 -0.33 14.63 -16.16
CA ALA A 40 -0.73 15.06 -14.82
C ALA A 40 0.36 14.68 -13.81
N GLY A 41 0.69 15.63 -12.92
CA GLY A 41 1.88 15.58 -12.06
C GLY A 41 2.05 14.34 -11.16
N ASN A 42 1.01 13.51 -10.94
CA ASN A 42 1.07 12.37 -10.06
C ASN A 42 0.57 11.10 -10.75
N THR A 43 1.20 9.98 -10.42
CA THR A 43 0.79 8.65 -10.90
C THR A 43 0.09 7.90 -9.76
N PHE A 44 -1.03 7.25 -10.07
CA PHE A 44 -1.75 6.39 -9.13
C PHE A 44 -1.45 4.92 -9.45
N ARG A 45 -1.09 4.16 -8.42
CA ARG A 45 -0.83 2.72 -8.52
C ARG A 45 -1.66 2.01 -7.48
N SER A 46 -2.41 0.99 -7.91
CA SER A 46 -3.26 0.19 -7.01
C SER A 46 -2.68 -1.19 -6.78
N PHE A 47 -2.80 -1.68 -5.56
CA PHE A 47 -2.28 -2.97 -5.10
C PHE A 47 -3.34 -3.67 -4.25
N PRO A 48 -3.42 -5.00 -4.30
CA PRO A 48 -4.28 -5.74 -3.40
C PRO A 48 -3.79 -5.59 -1.96
N GLY A 49 -4.71 -5.46 -1.03
CA GLY A 49 -4.45 -5.38 0.40
C GLY A 49 -5.48 -6.18 1.18
N VAL A 50 -5.14 -6.50 2.42
CA VAL A 50 -6.01 -7.20 3.38
C VAL A 50 -6.05 -6.42 4.68
N VAL A 51 -7.26 -6.25 5.21
CA VAL A 51 -7.48 -5.66 6.55
C VAL A 51 -7.10 -6.71 7.59
N LYS A 52 -6.16 -6.37 8.47
CA LYS A 52 -5.70 -7.21 9.58
C LYS A 52 -5.92 -6.51 10.92
N ALA A 53 -5.96 -7.29 11.99
CA ALA A 53 -5.81 -6.73 13.32
C ALA A 53 -4.39 -6.17 13.49
N ALA A 54 -4.25 -5.02 14.12
CA ALA A 54 -2.95 -4.44 14.41
C ALA A 54 -2.16 -5.27 15.43
N GLN A 55 -2.87 -5.98 16.32
CA GLN A 55 -2.28 -6.87 17.32
C GLN A 55 -3.03 -8.20 17.38
N GLN A 56 -2.27 -9.26 17.34
CA GLN A 56 -2.68 -10.62 17.67
C GLN A 56 -1.76 -11.12 18.79
N ILE A 57 -2.33 -11.61 19.87
CA ILE A 57 -1.59 -12.02 21.05
C ILE A 57 -1.95 -13.47 21.38
N ASP A 58 -0.94 -14.30 21.45
CA ASP A 58 -1.06 -15.66 21.93
C ASP A 58 -0.84 -15.65 23.46
N LEU A 59 -1.88 -15.97 24.21
CA LEU A 59 -1.91 -15.95 25.66
C LEU A 59 -1.71 -17.34 26.23
N GLY A 60 -0.78 -17.46 27.15
CA GLY A 60 -0.49 -18.69 27.87
C GLY A 60 -0.18 -18.45 29.33
N PHE A 61 -0.24 -19.53 30.13
CA PHE A 61 0.11 -19.46 31.55
C PHE A 61 1.63 -19.28 31.75
N LYS A 62 1.99 -18.57 32.81
CA LYS A 62 3.40 -18.40 33.22
C LYS A 62 3.94 -19.59 34.00
N ILE A 63 3.07 -20.55 34.34
CA ILE A 63 3.40 -21.79 35.07
C ILE A 63 2.70 -22.97 34.41
N ALA A 64 3.20 -24.19 34.63
CA ALA A 64 2.57 -25.40 34.11
C ALA A 64 1.40 -25.83 35.01
N GLY A 65 0.44 -26.56 34.48
CA GLY A 65 -0.67 -27.12 35.24
C GLY A 65 -1.82 -27.64 34.38
N GLN A 66 -2.80 -28.27 35.04
CA GLN A 66 -4.00 -28.73 34.38
C GLN A 66 -5.05 -27.62 34.32
N ILE A 67 -5.69 -27.41 33.17
CA ILE A 67 -6.78 -26.44 33.01
C ILE A 67 -8.00 -26.93 33.80
N LYS A 68 -8.34 -26.23 34.87
CA LYS A 68 -9.51 -26.50 35.69
C LYS A 68 -10.78 -25.95 35.07
N GLN A 69 -10.68 -24.75 34.47
CA GLN A 69 -11.81 -24.05 33.88
C GLN A 69 -11.35 -23.16 32.72
N LEU A 70 -12.12 -23.21 31.66
CA LEU A 70 -12.08 -22.24 30.56
C LEU A 70 -13.34 -21.39 30.68
N CYS A 71 -13.19 -20.06 30.63
CA CYS A 71 -14.27 -19.11 30.93
C CYS A 71 -14.76 -18.38 29.68
N VAL A 72 -14.27 -18.76 28.49
CA VAL A 72 -14.51 -18.08 27.21
C VAL A 72 -14.69 -19.10 26.10
N ASP A 73 -15.39 -18.71 25.04
CA ASP A 73 -15.57 -19.47 23.80
C ASP A 73 -14.94 -18.71 22.62
N GLU A 74 -14.66 -19.41 21.51
CA GLU A 74 -14.19 -18.78 20.26
C GLU A 74 -15.27 -17.81 19.75
N GLY A 75 -14.84 -16.59 19.37
CA GLY A 75 -15.70 -15.52 18.95
C GLY A 75 -16.19 -14.60 20.07
N ASP A 76 -15.92 -14.89 21.34
CA ASP A 76 -16.30 -14.04 22.45
C ASP A 76 -15.50 -12.74 22.46
N TYR A 77 -16.19 -11.62 22.77
CA TYR A 77 -15.55 -10.34 23.05
C TYR A 77 -15.10 -10.27 24.52
N ILE A 78 -13.81 -10.09 24.73
CA ILE A 78 -13.17 -10.05 26.05
C ILE A 78 -12.69 -8.63 26.35
N ARG A 79 -12.86 -8.18 27.58
CA ARG A 79 -12.33 -6.91 28.08
C ARG A 79 -10.96 -7.11 28.70
N GLU A 80 -10.13 -6.06 28.67
CA GLU A 80 -8.89 -6.03 29.42
C GLU A 80 -9.11 -6.38 30.89
N GLY A 81 -8.25 -7.24 31.47
CA GLY A 81 -8.36 -7.76 32.84
C GLY A 81 -9.37 -8.89 33.01
N GLN A 82 -10.18 -9.23 32.02
CA GLN A 82 -11.17 -10.32 32.15
C GLN A 82 -10.48 -11.68 32.23
N LEU A 83 -11.00 -12.56 33.10
CA LEU A 83 -10.51 -13.92 33.27
C LEU A 83 -10.86 -14.78 32.06
N ILE A 84 -9.86 -15.46 31.51
CA ILE A 84 -9.96 -16.35 30.34
C ILE A 84 -9.97 -17.82 30.80
N ALA A 85 -9.01 -18.21 31.62
CA ALA A 85 -8.85 -19.58 32.08
C ALA A 85 -8.24 -19.67 33.46
N ARG A 86 -8.42 -20.81 34.14
CA ARG A 86 -7.79 -21.15 35.43
C ARG A 86 -7.14 -22.52 35.38
N LEU A 87 -5.97 -22.61 35.93
CA LEU A 87 -5.36 -23.92 36.28
C LEU A 87 -5.94 -24.46 37.57
N ASP A 88 -5.71 -25.73 37.83
CA ASP A 88 -5.89 -26.27 39.19
C ASP A 88 -4.79 -25.71 40.10
N ASP A 89 -5.21 -24.93 41.04
CA ASP A 89 -4.36 -24.17 41.97
C ASP A 89 -4.17 -24.85 43.32
N THR A 90 -4.72 -26.06 43.49
CA THR A 90 -4.76 -26.76 44.79
C THR A 90 -3.37 -26.87 45.45
N ASP A 91 -2.39 -27.36 44.69
CA ASP A 91 -1.03 -27.53 45.23
C ASP A 91 -0.33 -26.20 45.48
N TYR A 92 -0.55 -25.22 44.63
CA TYR A 92 -0.02 -23.86 44.79
C TYR A 92 -0.59 -23.15 46.01
N GLN A 93 -1.88 -23.31 46.30
CA GLN A 93 -2.54 -22.79 47.48
C GLN A 93 -2.00 -23.43 48.76
N LEU A 94 -1.77 -24.74 48.76
CA LEU A 94 -1.14 -25.47 49.89
C LEU A 94 0.28 -24.94 50.15
N GLN A 95 1.08 -24.75 49.13
CA GLN A 95 2.42 -24.19 49.22
C GLN A 95 2.41 -22.77 49.80
N LEU A 96 1.49 -21.93 49.35
CA LEU A 96 1.30 -20.58 49.87
C LEU A 96 0.92 -20.62 51.36
N ALA A 97 -0.07 -21.43 51.74
CA ALA A 97 -0.55 -21.54 53.11
C ALA A 97 0.56 -22.01 54.07
N ALA A 98 1.41 -22.97 53.65
CA ALA A 98 2.56 -23.41 54.42
C ALA A 98 3.55 -22.27 54.66
N THR A 99 3.89 -21.51 53.62
CA THR A 99 4.82 -20.37 53.71
C THR A 99 4.23 -19.22 54.55
N GLU A 100 2.94 -18.95 54.43
CA GLU A 100 2.24 -17.96 55.25
C GLU A 100 2.30 -18.34 56.76
N SER A 101 2.15 -19.63 57.07
CA SER A 101 2.25 -20.09 58.48
C SER A 101 3.66 -19.92 59.02
N GLN A 102 4.70 -20.26 58.25
CA GLN A 102 6.09 -20.05 58.60
C GLN A 102 6.42 -18.56 58.80
N TYR A 103 5.97 -17.69 57.87
CA TYR A 103 6.16 -16.25 57.97
C TYR A 103 5.50 -15.67 59.24
N ARG A 104 4.29 -16.09 59.54
CA ARG A 104 3.57 -15.64 60.76
C ARG A 104 4.30 -16.04 62.03
N GLN A 105 4.83 -17.28 62.08
CA GLN A 105 5.63 -17.76 63.21
C GLN A 105 6.89 -16.92 63.38
N LEU A 106 7.70 -16.77 62.30
CA LEU A 106 8.98 -16.04 62.37
C LEU A 106 8.76 -14.55 62.62
N SER A 107 7.70 -13.94 62.05
CA SER A 107 7.33 -12.54 62.34
C SER A 107 6.99 -12.31 63.82
N THR A 108 6.30 -13.28 64.48
CA THR A 108 6.01 -13.20 65.88
C THR A 108 7.28 -13.35 66.76
N GLU A 109 8.20 -14.21 66.29
CA GLU A 109 9.50 -14.37 66.97
C GLU A 109 10.36 -13.11 66.83
N MET A 110 10.38 -12.51 65.63
CA MET A 110 11.08 -11.24 65.40
C MET A 110 10.62 -10.12 66.35
N THR A 111 9.32 -9.98 66.57
CA THR A 111 8.82 -8.99 67.53
C THR A 111 9.41 -9.18 68.93
N ARG A 112 9.60 -10.43 69.37
CA ARG A 112 10.24 -10.73 70.63
C ARG A 112 11.74 -10.45 70.65
N LEU A 113 12.43 -10.82 69.53
CA LEU A 113 13.87 -10.56 69.37
C LEU A 113 14.18 -9.07 69.35
N GLU A 114 13.35 -8.26 68.71
CA GLU A 114 13.45 -6.80 68.67
C GLU A 114 13.36 -6.19 70.06
N GLU A 115 12.44 -6.68 70.93
CA GLU A 115 12.31 -6.27 72.32
C GLU A 115 13.57 -6.65 73.13
N LEU A 116 14.09 -7.89 72.92
CA LEU A 116 15.32 -8.35 73.60
C LEU A 116 16.57 -7.56 73.18
N HIS A 117 16.68 -7.27 71.89
CA HIS A 117 17.74 -6.45 71.25
C HIS A 117 17.73 -5.03 71.86
N ARG A 118 16.57 -4.39 71.93
CA ARG A 118 16.39 -3.06 72.52
C ARG A 118 16.82 -3.01 73.96
N ARG A 119 16.73 -4.16 74.71
CA ARG A 119 17.19 -4.32 76.09
C ARG A 119 18.64 -4.79 76.22
N ASN A 120 19.39 -4.88 75.10
CA ASN A 120 20.75 -5.41 75.06
C ASN A 120 20.89 -6.87 75.56
N ASN A 121 19.85 -7.70 75.43
CA ASN A 121 19.84 -9.09 75.90
C ASN A 121 20.17 -10.10 74.78
N ILE A 122 20.41 -9.65 73.53
CA ILE A 122 20.93 -10.45 72.45
C ILE A 122 22.01 -9.65 71.67
N THR A 123 22.89 -10.35 70.95
CA THR A 123 23.93 -9.72 70.12
C THR A 123 23.38 -9.09 68.91
N ASP A 124 24.04 -8.01 68.36
CA ASP A 124 23.67 -7.38 67.11
C ASP A 124 23.67 -8.41 65.93
N ASN A 125 24.68 -9.28 65.89
CA ASN A 125 24.80 -10.32 64.87
C ASN A 125 23.63 -11.33 64.89
N ASP A 126 23.11 -11.71 66.07
CA ASP A 126 21.97 -12.63 66.16
C ASP A 126 20.66 -11.95 65.75
N TYR A 127 20.52 -10.66 66.07
CA TYR A 127 19.40 -9.86 65.69
C TYR A 127 19.41 -9.68 64.10
N GLU A 128 20.58 -9.30 63.54
CA GLU A 128 20.74 -9.13 62.12
C GLU A 128 20.46 -10.41 61.34
N LYS A 129 20.91 -11.58 61.81
CA LYS A 129 20.58 -12.89 61.24
C LYS A 129 19.08 -13.17 61.22
N ALA A 130 18.40 -12.85 62.33
CA ALA A 130 16.96 -13.04 62.39
C ALA A 130 16.20 -12.11 61.44
N VAL A 131 16.62 -10.85 61.31
CA VAL A 131 16.09 -9.89 60.34
C VAL A 131 16.25 -10.43 58.92
N ALA A 132 17.47 -10.86 58.55
CA ALA A 132 17.74 -11.42 57.24
C ALA A 132 16.89 -12.68 56.93
N GLY A 133 16.71 -13.55 57.94
CA GLY A 133 15.85 -14.73 57.83
C GLY A 133 14.38 -14.38 57.56
N LEU A 134 13.85 -13.37 58.28
CA LEU A 134 12.47 -12.91 58.03
C LEU A 134 12.31 -12.30 56.65
N GLU A 135 13.29 -11.51 56.21
CA GLU A 135 13.25 -10.89 54.86
C GLU A 135 13.31 -11.93 53.77
N GLN A 136 14.15 -12.96 53.89
CA GLN A 136 14.20 -14.08 52.97
C GLN A 136 12.85 -14.80 52.89
N LEU A 137 12.21 -15.07 54.03
CA LEU A 137 10.92 -15.74 54.06
C LEU A 137 9.79 -14.87 53.49
N LYS A 138 9.86 -13.56 53.67
CA LYS A 138 8.93 -12.59 53.09
C LYS A 138 9.00 -12.64 51.58
N VAL A 139 10.19 -12.67 50.98
CA VAL A 139 10.39 -12.80 49.53
C VAL A 139 9.82 -14.13 49.03
N GLN A 140 10.04 -15.23 49.75
CA GLN A 140 9.48 -16.54 49.42
C GLN A 140 7.94 -16.53 49.45
N LEU A 141 7.35 -15.89 50.45
CA LEU A 141 5.90 -15.72 50.56
C LEU A 141 5.32 -14.96 49.37
N GLU A 142 5.95 -13.85 48.95
CA GLU A 142 5.53 -13.06 47.82
C GLU A 142 5.67 -13.84 46.52
N SER A 143 6.75 -14.62 46.33
CA SER A 143 6.92 -15.53 45.22
C SER A 143 5.79 -16.56 45.11
N ASN A 144 5.39 -17.18 46.22
CA ASN A 144 4.30 -18.15 46.22
C ASN A 144 2.93 -17.49 45.96
N ARG A 145 2.69 -16.26 46.43
CA ARG A 145 1.50 -15.46 46.09
C ARG A 145 1.43 -15.18 44.58
N ASN A 146 2.55 -14.77 43.98
CA ASN A 146 2.64 -14.55 42.56
C ASN A 146 2.37 -15.84 41.78
N THR A 147 2.89 -16.99 42.24
CA THR A 147 2.64 -18.29 41.62
C THR A 147 1.15 -18.65 41.63
N VAL A 148 0.44 -18.41 42.75
CA VAL A 148 -1.02 -18.59 42.78
C VAL A 148 -1.72 -17.63 41.81
N ASN A 149 -1.31 -16.38 41.70
CA ASN A 149 -1.88 -15.45 40.72
C ASN A 149 -1.65 -15.91 39.29
N TYR A 150 -0.51 -16.55 39.00
CA TYR A 150 -0.19 -17.09 37.68
C TYR A 150 -1.03 -18.31 37.27
N THR A 151 -1.82 -18.91 38.22
CA THR A 151 -2.83 -19.92 37.88
C THR A 151 -4.04 -19.34 37.16
N GLN A 152 -4.18 -18.00 37.11
CA GLN A 152 -5.27 -17.31 36.46
C GLN A 152 -4.74 -16.60 35.19
N LEU A 153 -5.35 -16.88 34.06
CA LEU A 153 -5.01 -16.24 32.80
C LEU A 153 -6.02 -15.12 32.53
N HIS A 154 -5.54 -13.89 32.58
CA HIS A 154 -6.32 -12.69 32.30
C HIS A 154 -5.91 -12.07 30.97
N SER A 155 -6.87 -11.42 30.31
CA SER A 155 -6.59 -10.70 29.07
C SER A 155 -5.81 -9.41 29.34
N PRO A 156 -4.70 -9.15 28.61
CA PRO A 156 -3.95 -7.91 28.71
C PRO A 156 -4.55 -6.76 27.85
N ILE A 157 -5.50 -7.07 26.96
CA ILE A 157 -6.17 -6.10 26.08
C ILE A 157 -7.64 -6.48 25.92
N SER A 158 -8.45 -5.55 25.37
CA SER A 158 -9.80 -5.87 24.92
C SER A 158 -9.77 -6.35 23.47
N GLY A 159 -10.53 -7.40 23.12
CA GLY A 159 -10.55 -7.98 21.79
C GLY A 159 -11.44 -9.21 21.69
N TYR A 160 -11.34 -9.94 20.59
CA TYR A 160 -12.07 -11.20 20.37
C TYR A 160 -11.17 -12.41 20.51
N ILE A 161 -11.69 -13.49 21.08
CA ILE A 161 -11.04 -14.80 21.04
C ILE A 161 -11.08 -15.35 19.62
N GLN A 162 -9.93 -15.46 18.98
CA GLN A 162 -9.81 -15.98 17.62
C GLN A 162 -9.74 -17.50 17.61
N ALA A 163 -9.00 -18.08 18.56
CA ALA A 163 -8.81 -19.52 18.66
C ALA A 163 -8.56 -19.94 20.11
N ILE A 164 -9.01 -21.14 20.45
CA ILE A 164 -8.74 -21.83 21.71
C ILE A 164 -7.94 -23.09 21.37
N HIS A 165 -6.75 -23.22 21.98
CA HIS A 165 -5.81 -24.29 21.64
C HIS A 165 -5.84 -25.48 22.60
N PHE A 166 -6.47 -25.31 23.78
CA PHE A 166 -6.55 -26.33 24.82
C PHE A 166 -7.95 -26.35 25.44
N GLU A 167 -8.37 -27.53 25.86
CA GLU A 167 -9.65 -27.73 26.50
C GLU A 167 -9.50 -27.91 28.03
N LYS A 168 -10.65 -27.94 28.74
CA LYS A 168 -10.70 -28.26 30.14
C LYS A 168 -10.12 -29.67 30.40
N ALA A 169 -9.37 -29.79 31.52
CA ALA A 169 -8.67 -30.99 31.96
C ALA A 169 -7.39 -31.34 31.18
N GLU A 170 -6.99 -30.55 30.20
CA GLU A 170 -5.71 -30.72 29.53
C GLU A 170 -4.55 -30.11 30.33
N MET A 171 -3.37 -30.69 30.16
CA MET A 171 -2.12 -30.21 30.77
C MET A 171 -1.45 -29.20 29.85
N VAL A 172 -1.07 -28.05 30.41
CA VAL A 172 -0.35 -27.00 29.69
C VAL A 172 1.02 -26.75 30.32
N ASN A 173 2.00 -26.46 29.45
CA ASN A 173 3.33 -26.06 29.87
C ASN A 173 3.45 -24.53 29.92
N THR A 174 4.46 -24.07 30.66
CA THR A 174 4.78 -22.63 30.75
C THR A 174 5.01 -22.03 29.36
N GLY A 175 4.31 -20.92 29.08
CA GLY A 175 4.45 -20.16 27.82
C GLY A 175 3.78 -20.79 26.61
N THR A 176 3.11 -21.92 26.74
CA THR A 176 2.31 -22.51 25.64
C THR A 176 1.06 -21.65 25.42
N ALA A 177 0.78 -21.30 24.18
CA ALA A 177 -0.43 -20.54 23.81
C ALA A 177 -1.70 -21.35 24.13
N VAL A 178 -2.55 -20.83 25.00
CA VAL A 178 -3.85 -21.43 25.36
C VAL A 178 -4.96 -20.82 24.54
N VAL A 179 -4.92 -19.51 24.31
CA VAL A 179 -5.87 -18.80 23.46
C VAL A 179 -5.12 -17.77 22.61
N THR A 180 -5.68 -17.50 21.43
CA THR A 180 -5.26 -16.41 20.56
C THR A 180 -6.30 -15.29 20.64
N LEU A 181 -5.89 -14.10 21.02
CA LEU A 181 -6.71 -12.89 21.14
C LEU A 181 -6.37 -11.90 20.04
N VAL A 182 -7.37 -11.27 19.45
CA VAL A 182 -7.23 -10.31 18.34
C VAL A 182 -7.83 -8.96 18.75
N ASP A 183 -7.01 -7.91 18.69
CA ASP A 183 -7.48 -6.53 18.87
C ASP A 183 -8.22 -6.05 17.62
N VAL A 184 -9.52 -5.82 17.75
CA VAL A 184 -10.35 -5.31 16.64
C VAL A 184 -10.53 -3.79 16.67
N ASN A 185 -10.12 -3.13 17.75
CA ASN A 185 -10.22 -1.68 17.86
C ASN A 185 -9.13 -0.97 17.04
N ASN A 186 -8.04 -1.69 16.78
CA ASN A 186 -6.93 -1.22 15.97
C ASN A 186 -6.74 -2.16 14.80
N ILE A 187 -7.15 -1.69 13.62
CA ILE A 187 -6.95 -2.42 12.37
C ILE A 187 -5.80 -1.80 11.58
N GLU A 188 -5.11 -2.64 10.83
CA GLU A 188 -4.13 -2.22 9.83
C GLU A 188 -4.46 -2.83 8.47
N ILE A 189 -3.99 -2.19 7.42
CA ILE A 189 -4.11 -2.70 6.06
C ILE A 189 -2.71 -3.12 5.62
N GLU A 190 -2.56 -4.39 5.32
CA GLU A 190 -1.32 -4.94 4.78
C GLU A 190 -1.44 -5.07 3.26
N SER A 191 -0.49 -4.51 2.54
CA SER A 191 -0.39 -4.59 1.07
C SER A 191 1.04 -4.91 0.67
N GLU A 192 1.23 -5.49 -0.51
CA GLU A 192 2.54 -5.86 -1.03
C GLU A 192 2.88 -5.05 -2.27
N LEU A 193 4.06 -4.44 -2.27
CA LEU A 193 4.57 -3.59 -3.34
C LEU A 193 5.63 -4.32 -4.17
N PRO A 194 5.54 -4.31 -5.52
CA PRO A 194 6.65 -4.73 -6.37
C PRO A 194 7.91 -3.89 -6.17
N ALA A 195 9.09 -4.46 -6.41
CA ALA A 195 10.36 -3.78 -6.25
C ALA A 195 10.46 -2.47 -7.05
N SER A 196 9.89 -2.42 -8.26
CA SER A 196 9.88 -1.23 -9.11
C SER A 196 9.12 -0.04 -8.50
N VAL A 197 8.10 -0.32 -7.69
CA VAL A 197 7.33 0.70 -6.96
C VAL A 197 8.01 1.05 -5.65
N TYR A 198 8.53 0.06 -4.92
CA TYR A 198 9.27 0.27 -3.68
C TYR A 198 10.46 1.24 -3.86
N LEU A 199 11.18 1.16 -4.98
CA LEU A 199 12.28 2.07 -5.29
C LEU A 199 11.86 3.55 -5.43
N GLN A 200 10.54 3.81 -5.59
CA GLN A 200 9.97 5.15 -5.68
C GLN A 200 9.33 5.61 -4.35
N LYS A 201 9.53 4.90 -3.25
CA LYS A 201 8.86 5.14 -1.95
C LYS A 201 9.02 6.58 -1.43
N ASP A 202 10.14 7.23 -1.72
CA ASP A 202 10.42 8.60 -1.29
C ASP A 202 9.56 9.65 -2.04
N ASN A 203 8.92 9.22 -3.15
CA ASN A 203 8.00 10.01 -3.94
C ASN A 203 6.52 9.75 -3.60
N PHE A 204 6.21 8.90 -2.62
CA PHE A 204 4.83 8.61 -2.23
C PHE A 204 4.23 9.83 -1.51
N ILE A 205 3.04 10.24 -1.94
CA ILE A 205 2.36 11.48 -1.46
C ILE A 205 1.21 11.13 -0.54
N SER A 206 0.34 10.22 -1.00
CA SER A 206 -0.88 9.87 -0.29
C SER A 206 -1.23 8.39 -0.49
N TYR A 207 -2.04 7.88 0.42
CA TYR A 207 -2.50 6.50 0.41
C TYR A 207 -4.00 6.49 0.64
N SER A 208 -4.70 5.67 -0.11
CA SER A 208 -6.13 5.42 0.08
C SER A 208 -6.44 3.95 -0.13
N CYS A 209 -7.57 3.49 0.37
CA CYS A 209 -8.09 2.17 0.03
C CYS A 209 -9.55 2.23 -0.37
N HIS A 210 -9.93 1.29 -1.20
CA HIS A 210 -11.27 1.06 -1.67
C HIS A 210 -11.64 -0.42 -1.48
N SER A 211 -12.88 -0.69 -1.08
CA SER A 211 -13.41 -2.05 -1.04
C SER A 211 -14.62 -2.17 -1.96
N ARG A 212 -14.64 -3.19 -2.79
CA ARG A 212 -15.79 -3.47 -3.69
C ARG A 212 -17.07 -3.81 -2.92
N LEU A 213 -16.97 -4.17 -1.64
CA LEU A 213 -18.09 -4.50 -0.78
C LEU A 213 -18.74 -3.26 -0.16
N LEU A 214 -18.03 -2.15 -0.13
CA LEU A 214 -18.48 -0.87 0.44
C LEU A 214 -18.62 0.10 -0.71
N ALA A 215 -19.87 0.34 -1.15
CA ALA A 215 -20.16 1.21 -2.29
C ALA A 215 -19.45 2.56 -2.16
N ASP A 216 -18.62 2.87 -3.18
CA ASP A 216 -17.98 4.17 -3.49
C ASP A 216 -17.19 4.92 -2.38
N ASN A 217 -16.86 4.27 -1.27
CA ASN A 217 -16.09 4.91 -0.22
C ASN A 217 -14.57 4.68 -0.41
N ASN A 218 -13.86 5.73 -0.76
CA ASN A 218 -12.40 5.79 -0.63
C ASN A 218 -12.04 6.24 0.78
N PHE A 219 -11.26 5.42 1.46
CA PHE A 219 -10.77 5.72 2.81
C PHE A 219 -9.32 6.17 2.75
N SER A 220 -9.01 7.31 3.36
CA SER A 220 -7.65 7.78 3.52
C SER A 220 -6.88 6.90 4.49
N LEU A 221 -5.61 6.65 4.14
CA LEU A 221 -4.71 5.80 4.91
C LEU A 221 -3.45 6.57 5.29
N LYS A 222 -2.88 6.21 6.43
CA LYS A 222 -1.58 6.70 6.90
C LYS A 222 -0.55 5.57 6.85
N LEU A 223 0.60 5.85 6.28
CA LEU A 223 1.70 4.89 6.24
C LEU A 223 2.23 4.61 7.66
N ALA A 224 2.22 3.36 8.06
CA ALA A 224 2.86 2.88 9.27
C ALA A 224 4.32 2.48 9.00
N SER A 225 4.53 1.62 8.01
CA SER A 225 5.87 1.17 7.63
C SER A 225 5.88 0.50 6.25
N ILE A 226 7.06 0.50 5.62
CA ILE A 226 7.37 -0.38 4.49
C ILE A 226 8.58 -1.19 4.88
N ASN A 227 8.50 -2.52 4.80
CA ASN A 227 9.62 -3.39 5.12
C ASN A 227 10.78 -3.12 4.14
N SER A 228 12.01 -3.07 4.65
CA SER A 228 13.21 -2.89 3.82
C SER A 228 13.66 -4.18 3.13
N LYS A 229 13.14 -5.33 3.56
CA LYS A 229 13.42 -6.66 3.01
C LYS A 229 12.18 -7.19 2.30
N SER A 230 12.35 -7.64 1.04
CA SER A 230 11.30 -8.31 0.28
C SER A 230 11.06 -9.74 0.79
N ASN A 231 9.87 -10.26 0.53
CA ASN A 231 9.55 -11.68 0.71
C ASN A 231 10.14 -12.54 -0.43
N SER A 232 9.85 -13.85 -0.41
CA SER A 232 10.30 -14.81 -1.43
C SER A 232 9.82 -14.48 -2.86
N ASN A 233 8.75 -13.72 -2.99
CA ASN A 233 8.16 -13.28 -4.26
C ASN A 233 8.69 -11.91 -4.72
N GLN A 234 9.74 -11.37 -4.07
CA GLN A 234 10.31 -10.04 -4.35
C GLN A 234 9.31 -8.89 -4.12
N LEU A 235 8.34 -9.08 -3.23
CA LEU A 235 7.39 -8.06 -2.83
C LEU A 235 7.77 -7.47 -1.47
N TYR A 236 7.58 -6.17 -1.34
CA TYR A 236 7.84 -5.41 -0.11
C TYR A 236 6.54 -5.18 0.63
N ARG A 237 6.47 -5.61 1.89
CA ARG A 237 5.28 -5.44 2.71
C ARG A 237 5.15 -3.99 3.17
N MET A 238 3.98 -3.41 2.90
CA MET A 238 3.56 -2.09 3.33
C MET A 238 2.41 -2.24 4.33
N ARG A 239 2.51 -1.58 5.47
CA ARG A 239 1.47 -1.51 6.49
C ARG A 239 0.95 -0.09 6.61
N LEU A 240 -0.36 0.04 6.67
CA LEU A 240 -1.08 1.30 6.65
C LEU A 240 -2.15 1.27 7.75
N PHE A 241 -2.39 2.40 8.39
CA PHE A 241 -3.50 2.58 9.31
C PHE A 241 -4.62 3.37 8.64
N PRO A 242 -5.87 2.95 8.78
CA PRO A 242 -7.00 3.75 8.33
C PRO A 242 -7.16 4.99 9.21
N GLU A 243 -7.50 6.12 8.60
CA GLU A 243 -7.91 7.31 9.32
C GLU A 243 -9.33 7.11 9.91
N THR A 244 -9.77 8.00 10.78
CA THR A 244 -10.86 7.81 11.74
C THR A 244 -12.16 7.26 11.16
N ASP A 245 -12.53 7.63 9.94
CA ASP A 245 -13.82 7.25 9.33
C ASP A 245 -13.85 5.80 8.80
N ALA A 246 -12.69 5.25 8.49
CA ALA A 246 -12.57 3.90 7.93
C ALA A 246 -12.60 2.79 8.99
N LYS A 247 -12.29 3.09 10.25
CA LYS A 247 -12.18 2.08 11.32
C LYS A 247 -13.48 1.30 11.57
N ASN A 248 -14.63 1.96 11.41
CA ASN A 248 -15.93 1.35 11.64
C ASN A 248 -16.52 0.66 10.39
N ALA A 249 -15.98 0.97 9.22
CA ALA A 249 -16.48 0.42 7.97
C ALA A 249 -15.70 -0.82 7.51
N LEU A 250 -14.41 -0.92 7.88
CA LEU A 250 -13.54 -2.02 7.48
C LEU A 250 -13.53 -3.11 8.54
N SER A 251 -13.75 -4.35 8.15
CA SER A 251 -13.68 -5.53 9.03
C SER A 251 -12.42 -6.34 8.74
N ILE A 252 -11.86 -6.96 9.79
CA ILE A 252 -10.71 -7.85 9.68
C ILE A 252 -11.01 -8.98 8.69
N GLY A 253 -10.05 -9.30 7.82
CA GLY A 253 -10.20 -10.29 6.75
C GLY A 253 -10.77 -9.73 5.44
N MET A 254 -11.24 -8.47 5.40
CA MET A 254 -11.67 -7.85 4.15
C MET A 254 -10.52 -7.64 3.18
N ASN A 255 -10.76 -7.94 1.90
CA ASN A 255 -9.89 -7.55 0.81
C ASN A 255 -10.20 -6.10 0.40
N VAL A 256 -9.16 -5.32 0.23
CA VAL A 256 -9.22 -3.92 -0.21
C VAL A 256 -8.23 -3.70 -1.35
N GLU A 257 -8.48 -2.70 -2.17
CA GLU A 257 -7.52 -2.20 -3.15
C GLU A 257 -6.86 -0.94 -2.58
N VAL A 258 -5.57 -1.00 -2.33
CA VAL A 258 -4.76 0.11 -1.81
C VAL A 258 -4.21 0.90 -2.99
N THR A 259 -4.50 2.18 -3.05
CA THR A 259 -3.98 3.10 -4.07
C THR A 259 -2.94 4.02 -3.46
N VAL A 260 -1.75 4.03 -4.06
CA VAL A 260 -0.63 4.91 -3.70
C VAL A 260 -0.52 5.99 -4.77
N GLU A 261 -0.54 7.24 -4.35
CA GLU A 261 -0.25 8.40 -5.18
C GLU A 261 1.25 8.67 -5.15
N ILE A 262 1.87 8.66 -6.32
CA ILE A 262 3.32 8.81 -6.49
C ILE A 262 3.58 10.11 -7.24
N ARG A 263 4.42 10.97 -6.68
CA ARG A 263 4.89 12.19 -7.33
C ARG A 263 5.78 11.80 -8.52
N ASN A 264 5.42 12.23 -9.69
CA ASN A 264 6.33 12.18 -10.81
C ASN A 264 7.39 13.26 -10.60
N GLY A 265 8.69 12.91 -10.70
CA GLY A 265 9.79 13.85 -10.50
C GLY A 265 9.72 15.05 -11.47
N GLU A 266 10.48 16.11 -11.20
CA GLU A 266 10.55 17.37 -11.95
C GLU A 266 10.86 17.20 -13.45
N HIS A 267 11.21 16.01 -13.90
CA HIS A 267 11.47 15.67 -15.31
C HIS A 267 10.26 15.09 -16.03
N SER A 268 9.07 15.13 -15.44
CA SER A 268 7.81 14.68 -16.08
C SER A 268 7.14 15.79 -16.89
N GLY A 269 7.90 16.70 -17.46
CA GLY A 269 7.44 17.65 -18.48
C GLY A 269 7.11 16.96 -19.81
N GLY A 270 6.47 15.82 -19.75
CA GLY A 270 6.02 15.08 -20.93
C GLY A 270 4.56 15.36 -21.24
N TYR A 271 4.16 14.88 -22.40
CA TYR A 271 2.80 15.02 -22.92
C TYR A 271 2.23 13.65 -23.25
N THR A 272 0.91 13.54 -23.28
CA THR A 272 0.22 12.36 -23.80
C THR A 272 -0.51 12.70 -25.09
N LEU A 273 -0.43 11.77 -26.06
CA LEU A 273 -1.15 11.84 -27.33
C LEU A 273 -1.80 10.50 -27.64
N TRP A 274 -2.88 10.54 -28.43
CA TRP A 274 -3.45 9.32 -28.97
C TRP A 274 -2.50 8.68 -29.99
N PRO A 275 -2.42 7.34 -30.10
CA PRO A 275 -1.52 6.65 -31.05
C PRO A 275 -1.68 7.08 -32.50
N ARG A 276 -2.88 7.51 -32.90
CA ARG A 276 -3.20 8.00 -34.26
C ARG A 276 -2.52 9.32 -34.62
N SER A 277 -1.94 10.05 -33.64
CA SER A 277 -1.21 11.31 -33.87
C SER A 277 0.30 11.11 -34.04
N VAL A 278 0.80 9.91 -33.82
CA VAL A 278 2.24 9.59 -33.84
C VAL A 278 2.51 8.51 -34.86
N PHE A 279 3.57 8.68 -35.65
CA PHE A 279 4.01 7.67 -36.60
C PHE A 279 5.52 7.46 -36.57
N MET A 280 5.95 6.34 -37.11
CA MET A 280 7.36 5.99 -37.19
C MET A 280 7.88 6.14 -38.63
N GLN A 281 9.05 6.79 -38.72
CA GLN A 281 9.78 6.90 -40.00
C GLN A 281 11.28 6.69 -39.70
N ASN A 282 11.92 5.81 -40.47
CA ASN A 282 13.35 5.51 -40.33
C ASN A 282 13.77 5.15 -38.86
N GLY A 283 12.92 4.42 -38.17
CA GLY A 283 13.19 3.98 -36.77
C GLY A 283 13.05 5.08 -35.71
N LYS A 284 12.56 6.27 -36.06
CA LYS A 284 12.28 7.37 -35.14
C LYS A 284 10.80 7.71 -35.14
N SER A 285 10.32 8.24 -34.03
CA SER A 285 8.92 8.65 -33.86
C SER A 285 8.76 10.13 -34.19
N TYR A 286 7.67 10.45 -34.89
CA TYR A 286 7.37 11.81 -35.35
C TYR A 286 5.90 12.14 -35.13
N VAL A 287 5.65 13.46 -35.08
CA VAL A 287 4.30 14.06 -35.19
C VAL A 287 4.31 15.14 -36.29
N TRP A 288 3.17 15.40 -36.87
CA TRP A 288 2.96 16.57 -37.72
C TRP A 288 2.46 17.73 -36.85
N VAL A 289 3.11 18.89 -36.94
CA VAL A 289 2.70 20.14 -36.27
C VAL A 289 2.32 21.17 -37.32
N VAL A 290 1.16 21.78 -37.15
CA VAL A 290 0.66 22.86 -38.04
C VAL A 290 1.16 24.21 -37.50
N ASN A 291 1.86 24.98 -38.35
CA ASN A 291 2.33 26.31 -37.99
C ASN A 291 1.25 27.40 -38.28
N ASP A 292 1.54 28.65 -37.89
CA ASP A 292 0.63 29.80 -38.08
C ASP A 292 0.30 30.09 -39.53
N ARG A 293 1.06 29.55 -40.51
CA ARG A 293 0.82 29.68 -41.95
C ARG A 293 0.00 28.53 -42.52
N SER A 294 -0.53 27.67 -41.64
CA SER A 294 -1.25 26.45 -42.01
C SER A 294 -0.40 25.42 -42.79
N GLU A 295 0.92 25.45 -42.61
CA GLU A 295 1.86 24.49 -43.19
C GLU A 295 2.21 23.42 -42.14
N VAL A 296 2.32 22.15 -42.59
CA VAL A 296 2.75 21.06 -41.69
C VAL A 296 4.26 20.95 -41.65
N LYS A 297 4.79 20.75 -40.43
CA LYS A 297 6.21 20.47 -40.16
C LYS A 297 6.37 19.16 -39.43
N LEU A 298 7.36 18.39 -39.82
CA LEU A 298 7.75 17.16 -39.17
C LEU A 298 8.52 17.49 -37.89
N LYS A 299 8.04 16.98 -36.72
CA LYS A 299 8.67 17.19 -35.43
C LYS A 299 9.03 15.84 -34.81
N PRO A 300 10.32 15.58 -34.52
CA PRO A 300 10.72 14.34 -33.87
C PRO A 300 10.29 14.36 -32.40
N VAL A 301 9.88 13.20 -31.89
CA VAL A 301 9.43 13.03 -30.51
C VAL A 301 10.06 11.78 -29.89
N GLU A 302 10.31 11.83 -28.61
CA GLU A 302 10.82 10.70 -27.84
C GLU A 302 9.67 10.06 -27.05
N ILE A 303 9.45 8.76 -27.24
CA ILE A 303 8.36 8.00 -26.64
C ILE A 303 8.90 7.16 -25.50
N SER A 304 8.19 7.15 -24.34
CA SER A 304 8.50 6.29 -23.18
C SER A 304 7.64 5.03 -23.15
N GLY A 305 6.40 5.06 -23.63
CA GLY A 305 5.45 3.95 -23.57
C GLY A 305 4.00 4.40 -23.70
N LEU A 306 3.08 3.64 -23.09
CA LEU A 306 1.65 3.94 -23.05
C LEU A 306 1.20 4.22 -21.61
N ASP A 307 0.26 5.14 -21.45
CA ASP A 307 -0.43 5.36 -20.18
C ASP A 307 -1.53 4.30 -19.97
N SER A 308 -2.18 4.32 -18.80
CA SER A 308 -3.29 3.41 -18.45
C SER A 308 -4.53 3.54 -19.33
N LYS A 309 -4.63 4.64 -20.11
CA LYS A 309 -5.72 4.90 -21.06
C LYS A 309 -5.34 4.54 -22.49
N GLY A 310 -4.14 3.96 -22.72
CA GLY A 310 -3.62 3.61 -24.04
C GLY A 310 -3.11 4.80 -24.86
N ARG A 311 -2.80 5.94 -24.24
CA ARG A 311 -2.19 7.10 -24.91
C ARG A 311 -0.67 6.99 -24.88
N ILE A 312 0.00 7.45 -25.91
CA ILE A 312 1.46 7.47 -26.00
C ILE A 312 2.00 8.56 -25.06
N ILE A 313 2.97 8.17 -24.24
CA ILE A 313 3.74 9.07 -23.36
C ILE A 313 4.93 9.61 -24.15
N ILE A 314 5.00 10.93 -24.32
CA ILE A 314 6.07 11.65 -25.01
C ILE A 314 6.89 12.41 -23.99
N LEU A 315 8.17 12.09 -23.89
CA LEU A 315 9.11 12.67 -22.92
C LEU A 315 9.67 14.01 -23.38
N SER A 316 9.90 14.15 -24.70
CA SER A 316 10.52 15.35 -25.27
C SER A 316 10.08 15.56 -26.72
N GLY A 317 10.29 16.78 -27.22
CA GLY A 317 10.01 17.12 -28.61
C GLY A 317 8.68 17.85 -28.82
N LEU A 318 7.84 18.07 -27.80
CA LEU A 318 6.58 18.84 -27.89
C LEU A 318 6.57 20.05 -26.97
N ASN A 319 5.75 21.05 -27.36
CA ASN A 319 5.36 22.16 -26.50
C ASN A 319 3.84 22.10 -26.30
N GLU A 320 3.36 22.71 -25.25
CA GLU A 320 1.93 22.76 -24.90
C GLU A 320 1.08 23.42 -25.99
N THR A 321 1.64 24.36 -26.70
CA THR A 321 0.97 25.14 -27.75
C THR A 321 1.03 24.52 -29.14
N ASP A 322 1.69 23.36 -29.31
CA ASP A 322 1.82 22.71 -30.61
C ASP A 322 0.45 22.22 -31.11
N ASN A 323 0.08 22.64 -32.34
CA ASN A 323 -1.10 22.16 -33.03
C ASN A 323 -0.76 20.84 -33.75
N ILE A 324 -1.07 19.71 -33.14
CA ILE A 324 -0.66 18.37 -33.62
C ILE A 324 -1.75 17.78 -34.50
N VAL A 325 -1.38 17.26 -35.67
CA VAL A 325 -2.32 16.59 -36.55
C VAL A 325 -2.71 15.22 -35.97
N GLU A 326 -4.01 14.98 -35.84
CA GLU A 326 -4.56 13.74 -35.28
C GLU A 326 -4.92 12.71 -36.35
N SER A 327 -5.26 13.14 -37.57
CA SER A 327 -5.69 12.24 -38.64
C SER A 327 -5.20 12.71 -40.00
N GLY A 328 -5.02 11.76 -40.93
CA GLY A 328 -4.53 12.05 -42.30
C GLY A 328 -3.00 12.01 -42.42
N LEU A 329 -2.27 11.45 -41.44
CA LEU A 329 -0.82 11.50 -41.36
C LEU A 329 -0.08 10.95 -42.58
N SER A 330 -0.58 9.87 -43.18
CA SER A 330 0.06 9.15 -44.30
C SER A 330 -0.02 9.89 -45.63
N ALA A 331 -0.83 10.92 -45.71
CA ALA A 331 -1.03 11.70 -46.93
C ALA A 331 -0.31 13.04 -46.91
N LEU A 332 0.44 13.35 -45.84
CA LEU A 332 1.10 14.65 -45.66
C LEU A 332 2.59 14.55 -45.97
N ASP A 333 3.07 15.59 -46.64
CA ASP A 333 4.49 15.85 -46.87
C ASP A 333 4.90 17.15 -46.18
N GLU A 334 6.18 17.27 -45.84
CA GLU A 334 6.70 18.47 -45.14
C GLU A 334 6.51 19.72 -45.99
N GLY A 335 5.87 20.73 -45.41
CA GLY A 335 5.54 21.98 -46.11
C GLY A 335 4.16 22.00 -46.78
N ASP A 336 3.39 20.92 -46.74
CA ASP A 336 2.02 20.92 -47.22
C ASP A 336 1.14 21.96 -46.53
N VAL A 337 0.33 22.67 -47.33
CA VAL A 337 -0.67 23.57 -46.81
C VAL A 337 -1.94 22.81 -46.44
N VAL A 338 -2.38 22.90 -45.20
CA VAL A 338 -3.53 22.17 -44.70
C VAL A 338 -4.67 23.08 -44.27
N ARG A 339 -5.88 22.57 -44.29
CA ARG A 339 -7.05 23.22 -43.71
C ARG A 339 -7.42 22.48 -42.41
N VAL A 340 -7.33 23.17 -41.29
CA VAL A 340 -7.81 22.64 -40.02
C VAL A 340 -9.33 22.64 -40.02
N ILE A 341 -9.93 21.47 -39.81
CA ILE A 341 -11.38 21.29 -39.67
C ILE A 341 -11.72 20.96 -38.24
N ALA A 342 -12.90 21.40 -37.79
CA ALA A 342 -13.38 21.10 -36.42
C ALA A 342 -13.66 19.60 -36.31
N GLN A 343 -13.27 18.98 -35.20
CA GLN A 343 -13.66 17.61 -34.93
C GLN A 343 -15.18 17.50 -34.84
N PRO A 344 -15.80 16.44 -35.45
CA PRO A 344 -17.21 16.20 -35.29
C PRO A 344 -17.53 15.99 -33.80
N ALA A 345 -18.58 16.66 -33.34
CA ALA A 345 -19.03 16.49 -31.97
C ALA A 345 -19.31 15.00 -31.67
N LYS A 346 -18.96 14.50 -30.48
CA LYS A 346 -19.15 13.09 -30.09
C LYS A 346 -20.62 12.61 -30.19
N THR A 347 -21.55 13.52 -30.35
CA THR A 347 -23.00 13.28 -30.47
C THR A 347 -23.48 13.11 -31.94
N ASN A 348 -22.61 13.21 -32.95
CA ASN A 348 -23.00 12.98 -34.31
C ASN A 348 -22.97 11.47 -34.65
N VAL A 349 -23.73 10.69 -33.91
CA VAL A 349 -24.22 9.39 -34.39
C VAL A 349 -25.24 9.74 -35.48
N GLY A 350 -24.85 9.57 -36.75
CA GLY A 350 -25.70 9.87 -37.87
C GLY A 350 -27.08 9.32 -37.66
N GLY A 351 -28.07 10.22 -37.69
CA GLY A 351 -29.46 9.84 -37.69
C GLY A 351 -29.72 9.01 -38.91
N ILE A 352 -29.89 7.73 -38.72
CA ILE A 352 -30.63 6.85 -39.58
C ILE A 352 -31.85 6.45 -38.77
N LEU A 353 -32.96 7.15 -39.03
CA LEU A 353 -34.28 6.62 -38.86
C LEU A 353 -34.60 5.72 -40.04
#